data_a85701826eaa03b9940a04911ab9ef9b
#
_entry.id   a85701826eaa03b9940a04911ab9ef9b
#
_cell.length_a   1.000
_cell.length_b   1.000
_cell.length_c   1.000
_cell.angle_alpha   90.00
_cell.angle_beta   90.00
_cell.angle_gamma   90.00
#
_symmetry.space_group_name_H-M   'P 1'
#
loop_
_entity.id
_entity.type
_entity.pdbx_description
1 polymer ?
#
loop_
_entity_poly.entity_id
_entity_poly.type
_entity_poly.pdbx_seq_one_letter_code
_entity_poly.pdbx_strand_id
1 'polypeptide(L)'
;MKILVVFTGGTIGCVRKGEVLSPDNEQKYMLTQMYLDRYGDVDFDTAEPYTVLSENLEGCHMNRLADCLQSYDLNSYDGIVVTHGTDTLQYTSAFLAYIFDGLNVPIVLVSANYPLDDSRSNGFENFVGAIDFIKAGSGNGVFVSYKNADLPV
;
A
#
# COMPACT_ATOMS: atom_id res chain seq x y z
N MET A 1 8.06 12.17 -11.24
CA MET A 1 6.81 11.46 -10.93
C MET A 1 6.56 11.58 -9.44
N LYS A 2 5.34 11.91 -9.04
CA LYS A 2 4.97 12.13 -7.64
C LYS A 2 3.90 11.13 -7.20
N ILE A 3 4.18 10.37 -6.14
CA ILE A 3 3.28 9.31 -5.63
C ILE A 3 2.94 9.59 -4.16
N LEU A 4 1.66 9.50 -3.81
CA LEU A 4 1.23 9.47 -2.41
C LEU A 4 1.24 8.02 -1.91
N VAL A 5 2.02 7.74 -0.86
CA VAL A 5 2.03 6.43 -0.19
C VAL A 5 1.28 6.53 1.14
N VAL A 6 0.21 5.77 1.28
CA VAL A 6 -0.63 5.75 2.48
C VAL A 6 -0.37 4.45 3.25
N PHE A 7 0.18 4.58 4.43
CA PHE A 7 0.47 3.45 5.31
C PHE A 7 -0.72 3.18 6.23
N THR A 8 -1.27 1.95 6.18
CA THR A 8 -2.41 1.54 7.03
C THR A 8 -2.07 0.39 7.98
N GLY A 9 -0.84 -0.11 7.96
CA GLY A 9 -0.38 -1.25 8.74
C GLY A 9 -0.36 -2.55 7.93
N GLY A 10 -0.80 -3.64 8.53
CA GLY A 10 -0.70 -4.99 7.95
C GLY A 10 0.72 -5.56 8.07
N THR A 11 0.92 -6.80 7.62
CA THR A 11 2.21 -7.53 7.68
C THR A 11 3.35 -6.79 6.99
N ILE A 12 3.05 -6.04 5.94
CA ILE A 12 4.03 -5.25 5.17
C ILE A 12 4.67 -4.12 5.99
N GLY A 13 4.00 -3.65 7.05
CA GLY A 13 4.51 -2.63 7.99
C GLY A 13 4.88 -3.20 9.36
N CYS A 14 5.04 -4.52 9.51
CA CYS A 14 5.33 -5.17 10.78
C CYS A 14 6.76 -5.71 10.84
N VAL A 15 7.31 -5.79 12.06
CA VAL A 15 8.51 -6.58 12.39
C VAL A 15 8.11 -7.78 13.22
N ARG A 16 8.88 -8.85 13.08
CA ARG A 16 8.76 -10.01 13.93
C ARG A 16 9.51 -9.79 15.25
N LYS A 17 8.78 -9.66 16.37
CA LYS A 17 9.34 -9.64 17.73
C LYS A 17 9.04 -10.99 18.41
N GLY A 18 9.94 -11.98 18.25
CA GLY A 18 9.71 -13.36 18.68
C GLY A 18 8.65 -14.05 17.81
N GLU A 19 7.55 -14.55 18.41
CA GLU A 19 6.44 -15.19 17.69
C GLU A 19 5.31 -14.22 17.31
N VAL A 20 5.42 -12.95 17.70
CA VAL A 20 4.36 -11.94 17.50
C VAL A 20 4.77 -10.94 16.42
N LEU A 21 3.85 -10.65 15.50
CA LEU A 21 3.97 -9.52 14.56
C LEU A 21 3.56 -8.24 15.28
N SER A 22 4.41 -7.22 15.24
CA SER A 22 4.15 -5.93 15.85
C SER A 22 4.35 -4.82 14.80
N PRO A 23 3.40 -3.88 14.66
CA PRO A 23 3.60 -2.72 13.81
C PRO A 23 4.83 -1.93 14.27
N ASP A 24 5.66 -1.51 13.32
CA ASP A 24 6.86 -0.74 13.58
C ASP A 24 6.90 0.53 12.74
N ASN A 25 7.06 1.65 13.40
CA ASN A 25 7.04 2.96 12.74
C ASN A 25 8.24 3.21 11.82
N GLU A 26 9.35 2.52 12.03
CA GLU A 26 10.53 2.66 11.16
C GLU A 26 10.40 1.82 9.89
N GLN A 27 9.78 0.65 10.00
CA GLN A 27 9.64 -0.30 8.89
C GLN A 27 8.68 0.17 7.79
N LYS A 28 7.67 0.94 8.12
CA LYS A 28 6.71 1.44 7.10
C LYS A 28 7.38 2.32 6.05
N TYR A 29 8.34 3.16 6.47
CA TYR A 29 9.10 4.00 5.53
C TYR A 29 10.22 3.24 4.81
N MET A 30 10.52 2.02 5.23
CA MET A 30 11.52 1.18 4.59
C MET A 30 11.19 0.91 3.11
N LEU A 31 9.92 0.72 2.77
CA LEU A 31 9.51 0.49 1.36
C LEU A 31 9.92 1.65 0.45
N THR A 32 9.60 2.87 0.84
CA THR A 32 9.95 4.06 0.06
C THR A 32 11.46 4.25 0.01
N GLN A 33 12.16 4.03 1.12
CA GLN A 33 13.62 4.13 1.17
C GLN A 33 14.30 3.07 0.28
N MET A 34 13.90 1.80 0.39
CA MET A 34 14.42 0.72 -0.46
C MET A 34 14.20 1.00 -1.94
N TYR A 35 13.05 1.60 -2.28
CA TYR A 35 12.76 1.99 -3.65
C TYR A 35 13.68 3.11 -4.13
N LEU A 36 13.85 4.16 -3.33
CA LEU A 36 14.71 5.29 -3.65
C LEU A 36 16.18 4.89 -3.78
N ASP A 37 16.66 4.03 -2.88
CA ASP A 37 18.05 3.51 -2.91
C ASP A 37 18.32 2.71 -4.19
N ARG A 38 17.30 2.04 -4.74
CA ARG A 38 17.45 1.19 -5.91
C ARG A 38 17.18 1.89 -7.24
N TYR A 39 16.19 2.78 -7.28
CA TYR A 39 15.68 3.40 -8.51
C TYR A 39 15.82 4.94 -8.55
N GLY A 40 15.60 5.61 -7.41
CA GLY A 40 15.87 7.03 -7.23
C GLY A 40 15.05 8.03 -8.06
N ASP A 41 13.94 7.59 -8.69
CA ASP A 41 13.26 8.34 -9.75
C ASP A 41 11.82 8.78 -9.40
N VAL A 42 11.42 8.65 -8.13
CA VAL A 42 10.09 8.99 -7.64
C VAL A 42 10.15 9.92 -6.45
N ASP A 43 9.28 10.91 -6.42
CA ASP A 43 9.03 11.78 -5.27
C ASP A 43 7.84 11.22 -4.47
N PHE A 44 8.06 10.87 -3.21
CA PHE A 44 7.06 10.27 -2.34
C PHE A 44 6.56 11.26 -1.30
N ASP A 45 5.25 11.55 -1.32
CA ASP A 45 4.55 12.04 -0.15
C ASP A 45 4.00 10.85 0.64
N THR A 46 3.92 10.98 1.96
CA THR A 46 3.45 9.89 2.82
C THR A 46 2.33 10.33 3.75
N ALA A 47 1.39 9.43 4.00
CA ALA A 47 0.31 9.62 4.97
C ALA A 47 0.10 8.36 5.79
N GLU A 48 -0.44 8.52 7.01
CA GLU A 48 -0.73 7.41 7.91
C GLU A 48 -2.03 7.69 8.68
N PRO A 49 -3.20 7.33 8.14
CA PRO A 49 -4.47 7.53 8.83
C PRO A 49 -4.61 6.66 10.09
N TYR A 50 -4.02 5.49 10.08
CA TYR A 50 -4.00 4.52 11.19
C TYR A 50 -2.95 3.44 10.94
N THR A 51 -2.64 2.66 11.99
CA THR A 51 -1.83 1.43 11.89
C THR A 51 -2.59 0.29 12.57
N VAL A 52 -3.04 -0.70 11.81
CA VAL A 52 -3.82 -1.84 12.31
C VAL A 52 -3.43 -3.12 11.57
N LEU A 53 -3.48 -4.26 12.26
CA LEU A 53 -3.47 -5.57 11.59
C LEU A 53 -4.82 -5.81 10.92
N SER A 54 -4.81 -6.37 9.71
CA SER A 54 -6.02 -6.42 8.87
C SER A 54 -7.17 -7.25 9.45
N GLU A 55 -6.88 -8.25 10.27
CA GLU A 55 -7.87 -9.01 11.02
C GLU A 55 -8.65 -8.16 12.04
N ASN A 56 -8.09 -7.02 12.45
CA ASN A 56 -8.70 -6.06 13.38
C ASN A 56 -9.29 -4.84 12.67
N LEU A 57 -9.41 -4.88 11.34
CA LEU A 57 -9.97 -3.77 10.57
C LEU A 57 -11.46 -3.62 10.86
N GLU A 58 -11.88 -2.40 11.17
CA GLU A 58 -13.27 -2.01 11.39
C GLU A 58 -13.71 -0.94 10.39
N GLY A 59 -15.03 -0.73 10.26
CA GLY A 59 -15.58 0.28 9.36
C GLY A 59 -15.07 1.72 9.62
N CYS A 60 -14.76 2.05 10.88
CA CYS A 60 -14.18 3.35 11.22
C CYS A 60 -12.78 3.55 10.61
N HIS A 61 -11.98 2.49 10.46
CA HIS A 61 -10.68 2.55 9.80
C HIS A 61 -10.83 2.82 8.30
N MET A 62 -11.80 2.18 7.64
CA MET A 62 -12.10 2.43 6.24
C MET A 62 -12.51 3.88 5.99
N ASN A 63 -13.39 4.44 6.85
CA ASN A 63 -13.79 5.84 6.77
C ASN A 63 -12.58 6.77 6.98
N ARG A 64 -11.72 6.51 7.97
CA ARG A 64 -10.51 7.29 8.19
C ARG A 64 -9.55 7.25 6.99
N LEU A 65 -9.46 6.13 6.29
CA LEU A 65 -8.67 6.03 5.06
C LEU A 65 -9.28 6.89 3.95
N ALA A 66 -10.60 6.83 3.76
CA ALA A 66 -11.28 7.66 2.78
C ALA A 66 -11.15 9.15 3.09
N ASP A 67 -11.37 9.55 4.35
CA ASP A 67 -11.21 10.95 4.80
C ASP A 67 -9.77 11.44 4.60
N CYS A 68 -8.78 10.60 4.91
CA CYS A 68 -7.38 10.91 4.67
C CYS A 68 -7.10 11.15 3.18
N LEU A 69 -7.53 10.25 2.30
CA LEU A 69 -7.35 10.41 0.87
C LEU A 69 -8.07 11.66 0.34
N GLN A 70 -9.29 11.93 0.80
CA GLN A 70 -10.07 13.12 0.40
C GLN A 70 -9.45 14.44 0.89
N SER A 71 -8.57 14.41 1.89
CA SER A 71 -7.86 15.60 2.37
C SER A 71 -6.73 16.06 1.45
N TYR A 72 -6.34 15.23 0.46
CA TYR A 72 -5.33 15.55 -0.54
C TYR A 72 -5.96 15.93 -1.88
N ASP A 73 -5.31 16.80 -2.64
CA ASP A 73 -5.60 16.94 -4.07
C ASP A 73 -5.00 15.75 -4.83
N LEU A 74 -5.75 14.66 -4.92
CA LEU A 74 -5.27 13.40 -5.50
C LEU A 74 -4.87 13.55 -6.97
N ASN A 75 -5.46 14.51 -7.70
CA ASN A 75 -5.09 14.77 -9.10
C ASN A 75 -3.72 15.45 -9.25
N SER A 76 -3.11 15.93 -8.16
CA SER A 76 -1.73 16.44 -8.16
C SER A 76 -0.66 15.34 -8.12
N TYR A 77 -1.07 14.08 -7.96
CA TYR A 77 -0.20 12.90 -7.96
C TYR A 77 -0.33 12.12 -9.27
N ASP A 78 0.71 11.40 -9.65
CA ASP A 78 0.67 10.44 -10.76
C ASP A 78 -0.03 9.13 -10.36
N GLY A 79 -0.14 8.86 -9.06
CA GLY A 79 -0.84 7.73 -8.49
C GLY A 79 -0.74 7.65 -6.98
N ILE A 80 -1.54 6.78 -6.39
CA ILE A 80 -1.59 6.54 -4.94
C ILE A 80 -1.26 5.07 -4.68
N VAL A 81 -0.40 4.79 -3.71
CA VAL A 81 -0.13 3.42 -3.22
C VAL A 81 -0.62 3.32 -1.79
N VAL A 82 -1.44 2.31 -1.49
CA VAL A 82 -1.95 2.05 -0.13
C VAL A 82 -1.39 0.73 0.36
N THR A 83 -0.57 0.74 1.43
CA THR A 83 -0.14 -0.51 2.07
C THR A 83 -1.26 -1.07 2.94
N HIS A 84 -1.47 -2.37 2.90
CA HIS A 84 -2.58 -3.02 3.58
C HIS A 84 -2.22 -4.44 4.05
N GLY A 85 -2.97 -4.97 5.00
CA GLY A 85 -2.87 -6.39 5.37
C GLY A 85 -3.68 -7.30 4.44
N THR A 86 -3.32 -8.58 4.39
CA THR A 86 -3.89 -9.53 3.43
C THR A 86 -5.35 -9.92 3.70
N ASP A 87 -5.78 -10.00 4.98
CA ASP A 87 -7.06 -10.62 5.36
C ASP A 87 -8.29 -9.84 4.88
N THR A 88 -8.18 -8.52 4.82
CA THR A 88 -9.28 -7.63 4.45
C THR A 88 -8.99 -6.75 3.23
N LEU A 89 -7.90 -7.05 2.49
CA LEU A 89 -7.47 -6.33 1.30
C LEU A 89 -8.60 -6.16 0.27
N GLN A 90 -9.35 -7.24 0.01
CA GLN A 90 -10.47 -7.26 -0.95
C GLN A 90 -11.61 -6.33 -0.55
N TYR A 91 -11.89 -6.19 0.75
CA TYR A 91 -12.97 -5.32 1.23
C TYR A 91 -12.55 -3.85 1.11
N THR A 92 -11.32 -3.52 1.49
CA THR A 92 -10.81 -2.15 1.38
C THR A 92 -10.67 -1.73 -0.08
N SER A 93 -10.20 -2.62 -0.97
CA SER A 93 -10.09 -2.30 -2.40
C SER A 93 -11.45 -2.04 -3.03
N ALA A 94 -12.47 -2.88 -2.72
CA ALA A 94 -13.83 -2.67 -3.19
C ALA A 94 -14.46 -1.37 -2.65
N PHE A 95 -14.25 -1.07 -1.36
CA PHE A 95 -14.72 0.15 -0.72
C PHE A 95 -14.12 1.40 -1.39
N LEU A 96 -12.80 1.42 -1.60
CA LEU A 96 -12.13 2.54 -2.26
C LEU A 96 -12.56 2.68 -3.73
N ALA A 97 -12.77 1.57 -4.45
CA ALA A 97 -13.26 1.60 -5.82
C ALA A 97 -14.65 2.25 -5.93
N TYR A 98 -15.49 2.05 -4.91
CA TYR A 98 -16.80 2.68 -4.85
C TYR A 98 -16.75 4.16 -4.48
N ILE A 99 -15.92 4.53 -3.49
CA ILE A 99 -15.81 5.93 -3.00
C ILE A 99 -15.09 6.83 -4.01
N PHE A 100 -14.08 6.31 -4.71
CA PHE A 100 -13.25 7.05 -5.65
C PHE A 100 -13.57 6.72 -7.11
N ASP A 101 -14.83 6.34 -7.39
CA ASP A 101 -15.28 6.15 -8.77
C ASP A 101 -15.11 7.45 -9.58
N GLY A 102 -14.52 7.32 -10.77
CA GLY A 102 -14.23 8.46 -11.64
C GLY A 102 -12.97 9.28 -11.30
N LEU A 103 -12.16 8.85 -10.31
CA LEU A 103 -10.85 9.45 -10.08
C LEU A 103 -9.93 9.24 -11.30
N ASN A 104 -9.20 10.28 -11.71
CA ASN A 104 -8.36 10.25 -12.91
C ASN A 104 -6.94 9.70 -12.68
N VAL A 105 -6.63 9.25 -11.47
CA VAL A 105 -5.34 8.64 -11.13
C VAL A 105 -5.57 7.27 -10.46
N PRO A 106 -4.66 6.30 -10.63
CA PRO A 106 -4.80 4.99 -10.02
C PRO A 106 -4.56 5.03 -8.51
N ILE A 107 -5.36 4.26 -7.76
CA ILE A 107 -5.08 3.86 -6.38
C ILE A 107 -4.69 2.39 -6.41
N VAL A 108 -3.47 2.05 -6.01
CA VAL A 108 -2.96 0.67 -6.04
C VAL A 108 -2.71 0.19 -4.62
N LEU A 109 -3.46 -0.81 -4.17
CA LEU A 109 -3.23 -1.43 -2.88
C LEU A 109 -2.11 -2.48 -2.99
N VAL A 110 -1.24 -2.51 -1.98
CA VAL A 110 -0.17 -3.49 -1.86
C VAL A 110 -0.20 -4.17 -0.50
N SER A 111 0.17 -5.44 -0.47
CA SER A 111 0.26 -6.21 0.76
C SER A 111 1.47 -7.15 0.72
N ALA A 112 1.72 -7.86 1.82
CA ALA A 112 2.79 -8.85 1.89
C ALA A 112 2.37 -10.08 2.69
N ASN A 113 2.86 -11.27 2.28
CA ASN A 113 2.67 -12.52 3.00
C ASN A 113 3.53 -12.60 4.26
N TYR A 114 4.69 -11.96 4.23
CA TYR A 114 5.68 -11.93 5.30
C TYR A 114 6.17 -10.51 5.54
N PRO A 115 6.64 -10.16 6.75
CA PRO A 115 7.30 -8.89 7.02
C PRO A 115 8.46 -8.62 6.05
N LEU A 116 8.80 -7.36 5.84
CA LEU A 116 9.83 -6.97 4.86
C LEU A 116 11.23 -7.50 5.17
N ASP A 117 11.52 -7.78 6.44
CA ASP A 117 12.78 -8.36 6.92
C ASP A 117 12.87 -9.88 6.74
N ASP A 118 11.78 -10.56 6.37
CA ASP A 118 11.77 -11.98 6.03
C ASP A 118 12.15 -12.18 4.54
N SER A 119 13.11 -13.06 4.27
CA SER A 119 13.58 -13.35 2.90
C SER A 119 12.50 -13.92 1.95
N ARG A 120 11.36 -14.35 2.50
CA ARG A 120 10.19 -14.84 1.76
C ARG A 120 9.20 -13.73 1.43
N SER A 121 9.46 -12.50 1.91
CA SER A 121 8.54 -11.39 1.72
C SER A 121 8.43 -11.02 0.24
N ASN A 122 7.19 -10.89 -0.22
CA ASN A 122 6.85 -10.34 -1.53
C ASN A 122 6.48 -8.84 -1.46
N GLY A 123 6.60 -8.22 -0.29
CA GLY A 123 6.12 -6.86 -0.05
C GLY A 123 6.81 -5.81 -0.92
N PHE A 124 8.14 -5.87 -1.01
CA PHE A 124 8.89 -4.92 -1.84
C PHE A 124 8.60 -5.12 -3.34
N GLU A 125 8.50 -6.37 -3.80
CA GLU A 125 8.15 -6.66 -5.20
C GLU A 125 6.74 -6.15 -5.55
N ASN A 126 5.76 -6.32 -4.64
CA ASN A 126 4.41 -5.80 -4.81
C ASN A 126 4.40 -4.27 -4.86
N PHE A 127 5.22 -3.62 -4.03
CA PHE A 127 5.37 -2.17 -4.03
C PHE A 127 5.99 -1.66 -5.33
N VAL A 128 7.06 -2.29 -5.82
CA VAL A 128 7.67 -1.98 -7.11
C VAL A 128 6.65 -2.17 -8.24
N GLY A 129 5.92 -3.29 -8.25
CA GLY A 129 4.89 -3.56 -9.24
C GLY A 129 3.77 -2.52 -9.28
N ALA A 130 3.37 -1.98 -8.12
CA ALA A 130 2.41 -0.87 -8.06
C ALA A 130 2.96 0.41 -8.71
N ILE A 131 4.22 0.73 -8.44
CA ILE A 131 4.86 1.92 -9.03
C ILE A 131 5.04 1.74 -10.54
N ASP A 132 5.45 0.55 -11.00
CA ASP A 132 5.59 0.26 -12.43
C ASP A 132 4.24 0.34 -13.16
N PHE A 133 3.14 -0.12 -12.52
CA PHE A 133 1.78 0.04 -13.04
C PHE A 133 1.42 1.52 -13.21
N ILE A 134 1.71 2.37 -12.22
CA ILE A 134 1.49 3.81 -12.28
C ILE A 134 2.33 4.44 -13.39
N LYS A 135 3.63 4.09 -13.48
CA LYS A 135 4.54 4.58 -14.53
C LYS A 135 4.07 4.23 -15.93
N ALA A 136 3.51 3.05 -16.11
CA ALA A 136 3.01 2.59 -17.39
C ALA A 136 1.73 3.32 -17.84
N GLY A 137 1.09 4.10 -16.97
CA GLY A 137 -0.19 4.74 -17.27
C GLY A 137 -1.30 3.71 -17.60
N SER A 138 -1.27 2.56 -16.94
CA SER A 138 -2.06 1.37 -17.31
C SER A 138 -3.57 1.51 -17.01
N GLY A 139 -4.00 2.60 -16.39
CA GLY A 139 -5.43 2.88 -16.17
C GLY A 139 -5.70 3.68 -14.90
N ASN A 140 -6.95 4.13 -14.77
CA ASN A 140 -7.48 4.86 -13.62
C ASN A 140 -8.43 3.94 -12.85
N GLY A 141 -8.58 4.18 -11.55
CA GLY A 141 -9.41 3.37 -10.67
C GLY A 141 -8.59 2.69 -9.56
N VAL A 142 -9.17 1.66 -8.93
CA VAL A 142 -8.54 0.96 -7.81
C VAL A 142 -8.06 -0.43 -8.24
N PHE A 143 -6.80 -0.72 -7.95
CA PHE A 143 -6.11 -1.94 -8.32
C PHE A 143 -5.42 -2.56 -7.11
N VAL A 144 -5.05 -3.82 -7.23
CA VAL A 144 -4.21 -4.53 -6.27
C VAL A 144 -2.96 -5.04 -6.99
N SER A 145 -1.78 -4.66 -6.50
CA SER A 145 -0.52 -5.24 -6.93
C SER A 145 -0.11 -6.30 -5.92
N TYR A 146 -0.20 -7.56 -6.33
CA TYR A 146 0.06 -8.69 -5.46
C TYR A 146 0.60 -9.88 -6.24
N LYS A 147 1.83 -10.28 -5.90
CA LYS A 147 2.46 -11.47 -6.44
C LYS A 147 2.56 -12.53 -5.36
N ASN A 148 2.00 -13.69 -5.62
CA ASN A 148 2.21 -14.85 -4.77
C ASN A 148 3.33 -15.72 -5.39
N ALA A 149 4.43 -15.85 -4.67
CA ALA A 149 5.58 -16.64 -5.13
C ALA A 149 5.28 -18.15 -5.24
N ASP A 150 4.24 -18.61 -4.56
CA ASP A 150 3.83 -20.01 -4.52
C ASP A 150 2.87 -20.42 -5.64
N LEU A 151 2.41 -19.46 -6.45
CA LEU A 151 1.57 -19.73 -7.62
C LEU A 151 2.41 -19.63 -8.90
N PRO A 152 2.41 -20.68 -9.74
CA PRO A 152 3.03 -20.57 -11.05
C PRO A 152 2.33 -19.48 -11.87
N VAL A 153 3.11 -18.65 -12.51
CA VAL A 153 2.67 -17.59 -13.42
C VAL A 153 2.21 -18.24 -14.72
#